data_5eca0a2787d2e32223fe91ae74cd019c
#
_entry.id   5eca0a2787d2e32223fe91ae74cd019c
#
_cell.length_a   1.000
_cell.length_b   1.000
_cell.length_c   1.000
_cell.angle_alpha   90.00
_cell.angle_beta   90.00
_cell.angle_gamma   90.00
#
_symmetry.space_group_name_H-M   'P 1'
#
loop_
_entity.id
_entity.type
_entity.pdbx_description
1 polymer ?
#
loop_
_entity_poly.entity_id
_entity_poly.type
_entity_poly.pdbx_seq_one_letter_code
_entity_poly.pdbx_strand_id
1 'polypeptide(L)'
;MELSGEHTFNLPREQVYQMMLDPEVLRASLPGVEKLETVGEDEYAATMKIGIAMIRGTFSGKVKITDKVAPESYTMQIEGAGPQGQVNGTGKLEFVEAGENQTVVRYHGNANVSGTIARVGARMIQPAAKSIVGQFFKTIESRA
;
A
#
# COMPACT_ATOMS: atom_id res chain seq x y z
N MET A 1 -0.85 15.59 2.11
CA MET A 1 0.22 14.90 2.85
C MET A 1 0.99 14.03 1.87
N GLU A 2 2.28 14.20 1.83
CA GLU A 2 3.15 13.41 0.97
C GLU A 2 3.70 12.20 1.71
N LEU A 3 3.79 11.07 1.00
CA LEU A 3 4.39 9.84 1.50
C LEU A 3 5.38 9.35 0.45
N SER A 4 6.59 9.01 0.88
CA SER A 4 7.60 8.43 0.01
C SER A 4 8.51 7.51 0.80
N GLY A 5 9.08 6.54 0.12
CA GLY A 5 10.03 5.62 0.72
C GLY A 5 10.49 4.59 -0.28
N GLU A 6 11.30 3.66 0.21
CA GLU A 6 11.78 2.56 -0.62
C GLU A 6 12.05 1.32 0.23
N HIS A 7 12.03 0.18 -0.43
CA HIS A 7 12.37 -1.10 0.19
C HIS A 7 13.17 -1.92 -0.81
N THR A 8 14.23 -2.55 -0.35
CA THR A 8 15.06 -3.42 -1.17
C THR A 8 14.64 -4.88 -0.97
N PHE A 9 14.23 -5.52 -2.06
CA PHE A 9 13.92 -6.94 -2.10
C PHE A 9 15.10 -7.72 -2.63
N ASN A 10 15.41 -8.86 -2.04
CA ASN A 10 16.42 -9.78 -2.55
C ASN A 10 15.77 -10.78 -3.52
N LEU A 11 15.10 -10.24 -4.52
CA LEU A 11 14.32 -10.96 -5.51
C LEU A 11 14.41 -10.26 -6.87
N PRO A 12 14.27 -11.00 -7.98
CA PRO A 12 14.23 -10.40 -9.33
C PRO A 12 13.03 -9.45 -9.49
N ARG A 13 13.21 -8.40 -10.27
CA ARG A 13 12.19 -7.37 -10.50
C ARG A 13 10.85 -7.94 -10.98
N GLU A 14 10.90 -8.85 -11.92
CA GLU A 14 9.68 -9.45 -12.48
C GLU A 14 8.88 -10.20 -11.41
N GLN A 15 9.57 -10.91 -10.52
CA GLN A 15 8.91 -11.61 -9.42
C GLN A 15 8.28 -10.65 -8.43
N VAL A 16 8.99 -9.59 -8.06
CA VAL A 16 8.45 -8.57 -7.12
C VAL A 16 7.24 -7.90 -7.74
N TYR A 17 7.31 -7.54 -9.01
CA TYR A 17 6.21 -6.90 -9.73
C TYR A 17 4.97 -7.79 -9.74
N GLN A 18 5.12 -9.07 -10.05
CA GLN A 18 4.01 -10.03 -10.07
C GLN A 18 3.41 -10.23 -8.68
N MET A 19 4.24 -10.35 -7.66
CA MET A 19 3.76 -10.51 -6.28
C MET A 19 2.94 -9.30 -5.82
N MET A 20 3.33 -8.10 -6.22
CA MET A 20 2.64 -6.89 -5.82
C MET A 20 1.36 -6.62 -6.60
N LEU A 21 1.05 -7.47 -7.57
CA LEU A 21 -0.22 -7.44 -8.31
C LEU A 21 -1.09 -8.67 -8.03
N ASP A 22 -0.60 -9.62 -7.23
CA ASP A 22 -1.34 -10.83 -6.90
C ASP A 22 -2.28 -10.58 -5.73
N PRO A 23 -3.61 -10.72 -5.90
CA PRO A 23 -4.57 -10.48 -4.82
C PRO A 23 -4.34 -11.32 -3.58
N GLU A 24 -3.91 -12.58 -3.73
CA GLU A 24 -3.63 -13.45 -2.59
C GLU A 24 -2.43 -12.98 -1.79
N VAL A 25 -1.39 -12.51 -2.47
CA VAL A 25 -0.21 -11.95 -1.81
C VAL A 25 -0.58 -10.65 -1.10
N LEU A 26 -1.35 -9.79 -1.75
CA LEU A 26 -1.80 -8.52 -1.17
C LEU A 26 -2.65 -8.78 0.09
N ARG A 27 -3.60 -9.70 0.01
CA ARG A 27 -4.47 -10.05 1.13
C ARG A 27 -3.65 -10.57 2.33
N ALA A 28 -2.67 -11.41 2.06
CA ALA A 28 -1.85 -12.01 3.11
C ALA A 28 -0.81 -11.04 3.69
N SER A 29 -0.46 -9.99 2.96
CA SER A 29 0.65 -9.10 3.31
C SER A 29 0.22 -7.76 3.90
N LEU A 30 -0.99 -7.28 3.62
CA LEU A 30 -1.48 -6.03 4.20
C LEU A 30 -1.84 -6.24 5.68
N PRO A 31 -1.23 -5.47 6.60
CA PRO A 31 -1.51 -5.64 8.02
C PRO A 31 -2.97 -5.33 8.36
N GLY A 32 -3.60 -6.20 9.11
CA GLY A 32 -4.97 -5.99 9.58
C GLY A 32 -6.05 -6.20 8.54
N VAL A 33 -5.72 -6.70 7.36
CA VAL A 33 -6.71 -7.01 6.34
C VAL A 33 -7.59 -8.17 6.82
N GLU A 34 -8.90 -7.91 6.84
CA GLU A 34 -9.91 -8.94 7.15
C GLU A 34 -10.46 -9.53 5.86
N LYS A 35 -10.56 -8.72 4.80
CA LYS A 35 -11.15 -9.12 3.53
C LYS A 35 -10.53 -8.32 2.40
N LEU A 36 -10.24 -8.99 1.29
CA LEU A 36 -9.82 -8.34 0.06
C LEU A 36 -10.45 -9.08 -1.10
N GLU A 37 -11.23 -8.38 -1.91
CA GLU A 37 -11.95 -8.93 -3.04
C GLU A 37 -11.60 -8.19 -4.33
N THR A 38 -11.47 -8.93 -5.41
CA THR A 38 -11.36 -8.34 -6.74
C THR A 38 -12.76 -7.92 -7.19
N VAL A 39 -12.93 -6.63 -7.48
CA VAL A 39 -14.23 -6.07 -7.88
C VAL A 39 -14.25 -5.57 -9.33
N GLY A 40 -13.14 -5.67 -10.02
CA GLY A 40 -12.99 -5.25 -11.40
C GLY A 40 -11.58 -5.56 -11.88
N GLU A 41 -11.28 -5.20 -13.12
CA GLU A 41 -9.92 -5.34 -13.64
C GLU A 41 -9.00 -4.37 -12.89
N ASP A 42 -7.99 -4.91 -12.20
CA ASP A 42 -7.05 -4.13 -11.39
C ASP A 42 -7.74 -3.27 -10.32
N GLU A 43 -8.91 -3.71 -9.86
CA GLU A 43 -9.64 -3.05 -8.78
C GLU A 43 -9.94 -4.03 -7.66
N TYR A 44 -9.68 -3.58 -6.44
CA TYR A 44 -9.85 -4.39 -5.23
C TYR A 44 -10.63 -3.61 -4.19
N ALA A 45 -11.54 -4.31 -3.50
CA ALA A 45 -12.19 -3.78 -2.31
C ALA A 45 -11.60 -4.48 -1.09
N ALA A 46 -11.27 -3.72 -0.06
CA ALA A 46 -10.64 -4.27 1.14
C ALA A 46 -11.29 -3.72 2.40
N THR A 47 -11.29 -4.55 3.44
CA THR A 47 -11.66 -4.15 4.78
C THR A 47 -10.48 -4.41 5.69
N MET A 48 -10.03 -3.39 6.40
CA MET A 48 -8.85 -3.44 7.25
C MET A 48 -9.17 -2.97 8.66
N LYS A 49 -8.64 -3.68 9.63
CA LYS A 49 -8.68 -3.25 11.03
C LYS A 49 -7.36 -2.60 11.37
N ILE A 50 -7.40 -1.33 11.72
CA ILE A 50 -6.21 -0.55 12.05
C ILE A 50 -6.21 -0.20 13.54
N GLY A 51 -5.06 -0.38 14.19
CA GLY A 51 -4.86 -0.05 15.58
C GLY A 51 -3.45 0.45 15.81
N ILE A 52 -3.08 1.56 15.17
CA ILE A 52 -1.72 2.15 15.27
C ILE A 52 -1.86 3.56 15.79
N ALA A 53 -1.23 3.83 16.94
CA ALA A 53 -1.25 5.13 17.60
C ALA A 53 -2.71 5.56 17.86
N MET A 54 -3.11 6.71 17.31
CA MET A 54 -4.47 7.23 17.47
C MET A 54 -5.41 6.83 16.34
N ILE A 55 -4.90 6.08 15.37
CA ILE A 55 -5.70 5.61 14.23
C ILE A 55 -6.23 4.23 14.55
N ARG A 56 -7.54 4.15 14.82
CA ARG A 56 -8.19 2.91 15.25
C ARG A 56 -9.54 2.73 14.59
N GLY A 57 -9.85 1.47 14.30
CA GLY A 57 -11.15 1.08 13.78
C GLY A 57 -11.05 0.26 12.52
N THR A 58 -12.21 -0.10 12.00
CA THR A 58 -12.33 -0.85 10.77
C THR A 58 -12.55 0.13 9.61
N PHE A 59 -11.67 0.06 8.62
CA PHE A 59 -11.73 0.90 7.43
C PHE A 59 -12.07 0.04 6.23
N SER A 60 -12.97 0.54 5.41
CA SER A 60 -13.33 -0.09 4.14
C SER A 60 -12.88 0.81 3.00
N GLY A 61 -12.32 0.22 1.97
CA GLY A 61 -11.81 1.02 0.88
C GLY A 61 -11.66 0.25 -0.41
N LYS A 62 -11.17 0.98 -1.40
CA LYS A 62 -10.90 0.46 -2.74
C LYS A 62 -9.48 0.84 -3.17
N VAL A 63 -8.88 -0.05 -3.93
CA VAL A 63 -7.59 0.19 -4.56
C VAL A 63 -7.76 -0.06 -6.05
N LYS A 64 -7.31 0.89 -6.86
CA LYS A 64 -7.30 0.75 -8.30
C LYS A 64 -5.88 0.92 -8.82
N ILE A 65 -5.43 -0.02 -9.64
CA ILE A 65 -4.10 0.03 -10.24
C ILE A 65 -4.24 0.50 -11.68
N THR A 66 -3.47 1.51 -12.05
CA THR A 66 -3.49 2.13 -13.37
C THR A 66 -2.06 2.32 -13.88
N ASP A 67 -1.92 2.71 -15.13
CA ASP A 67 -0.64 3.05 -15.74
C ASP A 67 0.43 1.97 -15.56
N LYS A 68 0.05 0.72 -15.74
CA LYS A 68 0.97 -0.41 -15.62
C LYS A 68 1.96 -0.41 -16.77
N VAL A 69 3.25 -0.37 -16.44
CA VAL A 69 4.36 -0.56 -17.35
C VAL A 69 5.21 -1.70 -16.80
N ALA A 70 4.81 -2.93 -17.11
CA ALA A 70 5.45 -4.11 -16.56
C ALA A 70 6.85 -4.32 -17.12
N PRO A 71 7.84 -4.69 -16.31
CA PRO A 71 7.82 -4.81 -14.85
C PRO A 71 8.36 -3.58 -14.13
N GLU A 72 8.22 -2.40 -14.69
CA GLU A 72 8.88 -1.18 -14.26
C GLU A 72 8.11 -0.34 -13.25
N SER A 73 6.80 -0.19 -13.45
CA SER A 73 6.02 0.71 -12.59
C SER A 73 4.52 0.49 -12.71
N TYR A 74 3.79 1.03 -11.73
CA TYR A 74 2.34 1.26 -11.84
C TYR A 74 1.93 2.38 -10.90
N THR A 75 0.71 2.88 -11.10
CA THR A 75 0.10 3.89 -10.23
C THR A 75 -1.05 3.24 -9.44
N MET A 76 -1.17 3.62 -8.18
CA MET A 76 -2.18 3.10 -7.28
C MET A 76 -3.06 4.24 -6.80
N GLN A 77 -4.38 4.08 -6.93
CA GLN A 77 -5.37 5.01 -6.38
C GLN A 77 -6.05 4.33 -5.20
N ILE A 78 -6.08 4.99 -4.07
CA ILE A 78 -6.61 4.44 -2.81
C ILE A 78 -7.71 5.32 -2.28
N GLU A 79 -8.83 4.70 -1.89
CA GLU A 79 -9.92 5.34 -1.16
C GLU A 79 -10.21 4.51 0.07
N GLY A 80 -10.39 5.16 1.21
CA GLY A 80 -10.75 4.47 2.44
C GLY A 80 -11.65 5.32 3.31
N ALA A 81 -12.56 4.66 4.01
CA ALA A 81 -13.48 5.32 4.94
C ALA A 81 -13.69 4.46 6.18
N GLY A 82 -13.79 5.11 7.32
CA GLY A 82 -14.01 4.46 8.60
C GLY A 82 -14.60 5.41 9.62
N PRO A 83 -14.70 4.97 10.90
CA PRO A 83 -15.32 5.79 11.95
C PRO A 83 -14.64 7.14 12.18
N GLN A 84 -13.35 7.21 11.87
CA GLN A 84 -12.55 8.42 12.12
C GLN A 84 -12.45 9.35 10.92
N GLY A 85 -12.98 8.96 9.75
CA GLY A 85 -12.97 9.81 8.58
C GLY A 85 -12.63 9.07 7.30
N GLN A 86 -12.10 9.81 6.33
CA GLN A 86 -11.82 9.31 4.98
C GLN A 86 -10.40 9.63 4.56
N VAL A 87 -9.85 8.76 3.73
CA VAL A 87 -8.52 8.92 3.13
C VAL A 87 -8.64 8.69 1.63
N ASN A 88 -8.06 9.59 0.83
CA ASN A 88 -7.93 9.45 -0.61
C ASN A 88 -6.49 9.67 -0.98
N GLY A 89 -5.92 8.79 -1.77
CA GLY A 89 -4.52 8.92 -2.14
C GLY A 89 -4.21 8.40 -3.53
N THR A 90 -3.12 8.89 -4.09
CA THR A 90 -2.56 8.40 -5.34
C THR A 90 -1.06 8.27 -5.15
N GLY A 91 -0.50 7.13 -5.55
CA GLY A 91 0.92 6.88 -5.44
C GLY A 91 1.46 6.13 -6.63
N LYS A 92 2.71 6.42 -6.97
CA LYS A 92 3.44 5.70 -8.01
C LYS A 92 4.44 4.77 -7.35
N LEU A 93 4.52 3.55 -7.87
CA LEU A 93 5.52 2.57 -7.45
C LEU A 93 6.44 2.29 -8.64
N GLU A 94 7.73 2.36 -8.38
CA GLU A 94 8.77 2.06 -9.35
C GLU A 94 9.59 0.87 -8.87
N PHE A 95 9.83 -0.07 -9.78
CA PHE A 95 10.57 -1.31 -9.51
C PHE A 95 11.90 -1.22 -10.24
N VAL A 96 12.96 -0.91 -9.50
CA VAL A 96 14.28 -0.63 -10.07
C VAL A 96 15.22 -1.82 -9.83
N GLU A 97 15.80 -2.34 -10.90
CA GLU A 97 16.82 -3.38 -10.77
C GLU A 97 18.06 -2.83 -10.07
N ALA A 98 18.49 -3.50 -9.01
CA ALA A 98 19.68 -3.14 -8.26
C ALA A 98 20.76 -4.23 -8.29
N GLY A 99 20.51 -5.31 -9.04
CA GLY A 99 21.39 -6.46 -9.19
C GLY A 99 20.61 -7.62 -9.78
N GLU A 100 21.25 -8.77 -10.00
CA GLU A 100 20.65 -9.94 -10.62
C GLU A 100 19.38 -10.42 -9.88
N ASN A 101 19.45 -10.47 -8.57
CA ASN A 101 18.35 -10.90 -7.72
C ASN A 101 18.05 -9.85 -6.66
N GLN A 102 18.06 -8.59 -7.08
CA GLN A 102 17.79 -7.50 -6.15
C GLN A 102 17.00 -6.40 -6.84
N THR A 103 15.94 -5.94 -6.16
CA THR A 103 15.03 -4.92 -6.67
C THR A 103 14.77 -3.89 -5.59
N VAL A 104 14.88 -2.62 -5.94
CA VAL A 104 14.46 -1.52 -5.06
C VAL A 104 13.09 -1.06 -5.52
N VAL A 105 12.10 -1.17 -4.63
CA VAL A 105 10.77 -0.61 -4.88
C VAL A 105 10.72 0.76 -4.23
N ARG A 106 10.51 1.78 -5.05
CA ARG A 106 10.36 3.17 -4.61
C ARG A 106 8.91 3.57 -4.74
N TYR A 107 8.38 4.18 -3.71
CA TYR A 107 7.02 4.72 -3.79
C TYR A 107 7.00 6.20 -3.43
N HIS A 108 6.12 6.91 -4.10
CA HIS A 108 5.89 8.33 -3.88
C HIS A 108 4.42 8.63 -4.13
N GLY A 109 3.78 9.28 -3.20
CA GLY A 109 2.37 9.58 -3.34
C GLY A 109 1.89 10.73 -2.47
N ASN A 110 0.63 11.09 -2.69
CA ASN A 110 -0.08 12.09 -1.93
C ASN A 110 -1.39 11.52 -1.41
N ALA A 111 -1.73 11.87 -0.18
CA ALA A 111 -2.97 11.48 0.44
C ALA A 111 -3.69 12.68 1.04
N ASN A 112 -5.01 12.71 0.88
CA ASN A 112 -5.89 13.69 1.52
C ASN A 112 -6.68 12.97 2.60
N VAL A 113 -6.68 13.54 3.80
CA VAL A 113 -7.34 12.96 4.97
C VAL A 113 -8.40 13.94 5.45
N SER A 114 -9.60 13.44 5.73
CA SER A 114 -10.71 14.24 6.24
C SER A 114 -11.38 13.56 7.44
N GLY A 115 -12.21 14.32 8.17
CA GLY A 115 -12.88 13.84 9.37
C GLY A 115 -12.00 14.00 10.62
N THR A 116 -12.33 13.28 11.69
CA THR A 116 -11.59 13.36 12.95
C THR A 116 -10.15 12.88 12.82
N ILE A 117 -9.89 11.96 11.91
CA ILE A 117 -8.53 11.46 11.65
C ILE A 117 -7.61 12.60 11.18
N ALA A 118 -8.14 13.59 10.47
CA ALA A 118 -7.34 14.73 10.01
C ALA A 118 -6.79 15.57 11.17
N ARG A 119 -7.47 15.57 12.33
CA ARG A 119 -7.04 16.30 13.51
C ARG A 119 -5.80 15.70 14.17
N VAL A 120 -5.51 14.44 13.89
CA VAL A 120 -4.30 13.78 14.39
C VAL A 120 -3.06 14.44 13.81
N GLY A 121 -3.14 14.93 12.57
CA GLY A 121 -2.08 15.66 11.90
C GLY A 121 -1.05 14.76 11.22
N ALA A 122 -0.35 15.35 10.26
CA ALA A 122 0.64 14.61 9.46
C ALA A 122 1.77 14.02 10.31
N ARG A 123 2.14 14.66 11.40
CA ARG A 123 3.20 14.17 12.30
C ARG A 123 2.92 12.79 12.86
N MET A 124 1.64 12.48 13.10
CA MET A 124 1.23 11.20 13.66
C MET A 124 0.83 10.21 12.55
N ILE A 125 0.22 10.73 11.48
CA ILE A 125 -0.28 9.89 10.38
C ILE A 125 0.86 9.34 9.52
N GLN A 126 1.86 10.16 9.18
CA GLN A 126 2.96 9.71 8.33
C GLN A 126 3.75 8.53 8.90
N PRO A 127 4.17 8.55 10.16
CA PRO A 127 4.85 7.39 10.73
C PRO A 127 3.98 6.14 10.76
N ALA A 128 2.69 6.28 11.04
CA ALA A 128 1.76 5.14 11.04
C ALA A 128 1.63 4.55 9.64
N ALA A 129 1.48 5.39 8.61
CA ALA A 129 1.39 4.94 7.23
C ALA A 129 2.68 4.25 6.78
N LYS A 130 3.85 4.80 7.13
CA LYS A 130 5.14 4.19 6.82
C LYS A 130 5.31 2.84 7.51
N SER A 131 4.82 2.71 8.73
CA SER A 131 4.85 1.44 9.46
C SER A 131 4.04 0.37 8.74
N ILE A 132 2.84 0.71 8.26
CA ILE A 132 1.98 -0.21 7.51
C ILE A 132 2.68 -0.65 6.22
N VAL A 133 3.22 0.30 5.47
CA VAL A 133 3.91 0.02 4.21
C VAL A 133 5.15 -0.85 4.45
N GLY A 134 5.92 -0.54 5.50
CA GLY A 134 7.11 -1.32 5.86
C GLY A 134 6.78 -2.77 6.21
N GLN A 135 5.74 -2.99 6.99
CA GLN A 135 5.27 -4.34 7.32
C GLN A 135 4.78 -5.08 6.09
N PHE A 136 4.08 -4.38 5.21
CA PHE A 136 3.60 -4.93 3.95
C PHE A 136 4.77 -5.47 3.10
N PHE A 137 5.80 -4.67 2.88
CA PHE A 137 6.95 -5.08 2.10
C PHE A 137 7.70 -6.26 2.74
N LYS A 138 7.91 -6.22 4.06
CA LYS A 138 8.58 -7.32 4.77
C LYS A 138 7.83 -8.63 4.66
N THR A 139 6.51 -8.58 4.74
CA THR A 139 5.68 -9.77 4.62
C THR A 139 5.72 -10.33 3.21
N ILE A 140 5.67 -9.47 2.19
CA ILE A 140 5.81 -9.91 0.81
C ILE A 140 7.15 -10.63 0.61
N GLU A 141 8.24 -10.05 1.07
CA GLU A 141 9.57 -10.64 0.93
C GLU A 141 9.66 -12.00 1.61
N SER A 142 9.03 -12.16 2.77
CA SER A 142 9.05 -13.43 3.50
C SER A 142 8.23 -14.53 2.82
N ARG A 143 7.34 -14.20 1.91
CA ARG A 143 6.49 -15.15 1.21
C ARG A 143 7.10 -15.65 -0.11
N ALA A 144 8.20 -15.10 -0.49
CA ALA A 144 8.88 -15.49 -1.75
C ALA A 144 9.60 -16.82 -1.64
#